data_3df56449ab9253174f58fecdec6d31d5
#
_entry.id   3df56449ab9253174f58fecdec6d31d5
#
_cell.length_a   1.000
_cell.length_b   1.000
_cell.length_c   1.000
_cell.angle_alpha   90.00
_cell.angle_beta   90.00
_cell.angle_gamma   90.00
#
_symmetry.space_group_name_H-M   'P 1'
#
loop_
_entity.id
_entity.type
_entity.pdbx_description
1 polymer ?
#
loop_
_entity_poly.entity_id
_entity_poly.type
_entity_poly.pdbx_seq_one_letter_code
_entity_poly.pdbx_strand_id
1 'polypeptide(L)' 'MQTINMKMRRTDMQTIKARLEYLRGEIEAERISYGEIAELQSLAGHIEPGDVLLLAWAGVPERT' A
#
# COMPACT_ATOMS: atom_id res chain seq x y z
N MET A 1 -2.70 -11.78 28.61
CA MET A 1 -2.57 -11.40 28.24
C MET A 1 -2.41 -10.66 27.46
N GLN A 2 -2.31 -10.43 27.12
CA GLN A 2 -2.17 -9.93 26.43
C GLN A 2 -1.37 -9.31 25.84
N THR A 3 -0.90 -9.12 25.72
CA THR A 3 0.14 -8.90 25.21
C THR A 3 0.06 -8.71 23.85
N ILE A 4 -0.67 -9.08 23.27
CA ILE A 4 -0.89 -8.98 22.03
C ILE A 4 -0.88 -7.73 21.46
N ASN A 5 -1.37 -6.90 22.00
CA ASN A 5 -1.49 -5.70 21.46
C ASN A 5 -0.33 -5.04 21.05
N MET A 6 0.65 -5.22 21.63
CA MET A 6 1.73 -4.55 21.27
C MET A 6 2.11 -4.65 19.91
N LYS A 7 1.93 -5.66 19.28
CA LYS A 7 2.28 -5.77 18.00
C LYS A 7 1.47 -5.01 17.14
N MET A 8 0.37 -4.78 17.45
CA MET A 8 -0.43 -4.13 16.61
C MET A 8 -0.12 -2.73 16.46
N ARG A 9 0.40 -2.13 17.37
CA ARG A 9 0.64 -0.82 17.22
C ARG A 9 1.72 -0.51 16.32
N ARG A 10 2.54 -1.34 15.96
CA ARG A 10 3.56 -1.04 15.16
C ARG A 10 3.27 -1.25 13.76
N THR A 11 3.58 -0.42 12.87
CA THR A 11 3.42 -0.59 11.47
C THR A 11 4.68 -1.17 10.97
N ASP A 12 4.73 -2.42 10.67
CA ASP A 12 5.94 -2.99 10.20
C ASP A 12 5.81 -3.28 8.73
N MET A 13 6.87 -3.73 8.11
CA MET A 13 6.89 -3.95 6.70
C MET A 13 5.92 -4.99 6.24
N GLN A 14 5.66 -5.98 7.05
CA GLN A 14 4.72 -6.97 6.63
C GLN A 14 3.33 -6.43 6.54
N THR A 15 2.95 -5.55 7.44
CA THR A 15 1.63 -4.94 7.41
C THR A 15 1.52 -4.05 6.19
N ILE A 16 2.58 -3.30 5.87
CA ILE A 16 2.56 -2.43 4.72
C ILE A 16 2.46 -3.25 3.45
N LYS A 17 3.21 -4.33 3.35
CA LYS A 17 3.15 -5.14 2.17
C LYS A 17 1.79 -5.77 1.98
N ALA A 18 1.18 -6.23 3.05
CA ALA A 18 -0.14 -6.83 2.95
C ALA A 18 -1.15 -5.80 2.47
N ARG A 19 -1.02 -4.56 2.93
CA ARG A 19 -1.94 -3.55 2.52
C ARG A 19 -1.74 -3.19 1.04
N LEU A 20 -0.49 -3.15 0.61
CA LEU A 20 -0.21 -2.86 -0.78
C LEU A 20 -0.75 -3.96 -1.69
N GLU A 21 -0.67 -5.22 -1.23
CA GLU A 21 -1.21 -6.31 -2.02
C GLU A 21 -2.73 -6.21 -2.11
N TYR A 22 -3.37 -5.82 -1.02
CA TYR A 22 -4.81 -5.65 -1.03
C TYR A 22 -5.18 -4.56 -2.03
N LEU A 23 -4.44 -3.43 -2.02
CA LEU A 23 -4.75 -2.34 -2.92
C LEU A 23 -4.51 -2.74 -4.37
N ARG A 24 -3.49 -3.54 -4.61
CA ARG A 24 -3.24 -4.02 -5.94
C ARG A 24 -4.43 -4.84 -6.43
N GLY A 25 -4.98 -5.68 -5.58
CA GLY A 25 -6.14 -6.48 -5.95
C GLY A 25 -7.34 -5.62 -6.29
N GLU A 26 -7.51 -4.51 -5.56
CA GLU A 26 -8.63 -3.63 -5.83
C GLU A 26 -8.45 -2.93 -7.18
N ILE A 27 -7.22 -2.58 -7.52
CA ILE A 27 -6.95 -1.97 -8.80
C ILE A 27 -7.22 -2.96 -9.92
N GLU A 28 -6.75 -4.18 -9.77
CA GLU A 28 -6.91 -5.17 -10.83
C GLU A 28 -8.37 -5.57 -11.00
N ALA A 29 -9.14 -5.49 -9.94
CA ALA A 29 -10.55 -5.80 -10.01
C ALA A 29 -11.37 -4.57 -10.39
N GLU A 30 -10.69 -3.44 -10.56
CA GLU A 30 -11.35 -2.19 -10.93
C GLU A 30 -12.37 -1.77 -9.87
N ARG A 31 -12.04 -1.98 -8.63
CA ARG A 31 -12.91 -1.61 -7.53
C ARG A 31 -12.27 -0.62 -6.58
N ILE A 32 -11.10 -0.09 -6.89
CA ILE A 32 -10.41 0.77 -5.95
C ILE A 32 -11.18 2.07 -5.79
N SER A 33 -11.28 2.56 -4.55
CA SER A 33 -12.02 3.77 -4.28
C SER A 33 -11.08 4.93 -4.09
N TYR A 34 -11.62 6.13 -4.05
CA TYR A 34 -10.78 7.30 -3.85
C TYR A 34 -10.06 7.24 -2.53
N GLY A 35 -10.72 6.74 -1.49
CA GLY A 35 -10.07 6.61 -0.19
C GLY A 35 -8.92 5.64 -0.26
N GLU A 36 -9.07 4.58 -1.03
CA GLU A 36 -8.00 3.61 -1.17
C GLU A 36 -6.87 4.17 -2.00
N ILE A 37 -7.17 4.99 -3.00
CA ILE A 37 -6.14 5.63 -3.78
C ILE A 37 -5.34 6.58 -2.89
N ALA A 38 -6.04 7.32 -2.03
CA ALA A 38 -5.36 8.21 -1.11
C ALA A 38 -4.46 7.44 -0.16
N GLU A 39 -4.92 6.27 0.29
CA GLU A 39 -4.11 5.44 1.14
C GLU A 39 -2.86 4.97 0.39
N LEU A 40 -3.03 4.57 -0.86
CA LEU A 40 -1.91 4.13 -1.66
C LEU A 40 -0.90 5.25 -1.81
N GLN A 41 -1.37 6.47 -2.02
CA GLN A 41 -0.49 7.60 -2.14
C GLN A 41 0.30 7.82 -0.86
N SER A 42 -0.32 7.59 0.29
CA SER A 42 0.38 7.77 1.53
C SER A 42 1.41 6.66 1.75
N LEU A 43 1.29 5.56 1.04
CA LEU A 43 2.23 4.47 1.15
C LEU A 43 3.26 4.48 0.03
N ALA A 44 3.27 5.54 -0.77
CA ALA A 44 4.12 5.58 -1.96
C ALA A 44 5.58 5.31 -1.65
N GLY A 45 6.06 5.76 -0.52
CA GLY A 45 7.45 5.56 -0.17
C GLY A 45 7.81 4.11 0.10
N HIS A 46 6.80 3.25 0.27
CA HIS A 46 7.02 1.85 0.54
C HIS A 46 6.79 0.97 -0.68
N ILE A 47 6.45 1.55 -1.81
CA ILE A 47 6.22 0.79 -3.02
C ILE A 47 7.56 0.49 -3.66
N GLU A 48 7.74 -0.74 -4.08
CA GLU A 48 9.01 -1.11 -4.69
C GLU A 48 9.19 -0.46 -6.03
N PRO A 49 10.38 -0.08 -6.38
CA PRO A 49 10.60 0.65 -7.64
C PRO A 49 10.18 -0.11 -8.87
N GLY A 50 10.17 -1.43 -8.81
CA GLY A 50 9.75 -2.19 -9.96
C GLY A 50 8.26 -2.37 -10.08
N ASP A 51 7.50 -1.90 -9.10
CA ASP A 51 6.07 -2.13 -9.10
C ASP A 51 5.39 -0.98 -9.82
N VAL A 52 5.43 -1.03 -11.14
CA VAL A 52 4.93 0.07 -11.95
C VAL A 52 3.46 0.32 -11.75
N LEU A 53 2.69 -0.74 -11.58
CA LEU A 53 1.25 -0.58 -11.40
C LEU A 53 0.94 0.26 -10.17
N LEU A 54 1.52 -0.08 -9.04
CA LEU A 54 1.23 0.66 -7.83
C LEU A 54 1.81 2.06 -7.88
N LEU A 55 2.98 2.22 -8.47
CA LEU A 55 3.56 3.55 -8.56
C LEU A 55 2.71 4.46 -9.43
N ALA A 56 2.18 3.93 -10.50
CA ALA A 56 1.34 4.74 -11.38
C ALA A 56 0.09 5.19 -10.67
N TRP A 57 -0.54 4.28 -9.93
CA TRP A 57 -1.76 4.63 -9.24
C TRP A 57 -1.50 5.53 -8.03
N ALA A 58 -0.30 5.47 -7.47
CA ALA A 58 0.04 6.36 -6.38
C ALA A 58 0.42 7.75 -6.88
N GLY A 59 0.52 7.91 -8.18
CA GLY A 59 0.85 9.21 -8.72
C GLY A 59 2.32 9.56 -8.64
N VAL A 60 3.18 8.54 -8.49
CA VAL A 60 4.61 8.80 -8.42
C VAL A 60 5.16 8.91 -9.81
N PRO A 61 5.81 9.99 -10.16
CA PRO A 61 6.31 10.14 -11.51
C PRO A 61 7.42 9.15 -11.79
N GLU A 62 7.44 8.66 -13.02
CA GLU A 62 8.46 7.78 -13.38
C GLU A 62 9.69 8.56 -13.65
N ARG A 63 10.75 8.31 -12.97
CA ARG A 63 11.90 9.04 -13.22
C ARG A 63 12.81 8.28 -13.97
N THR A 64 13.42 8.70 -14.80
CA THR A 64 14.34 7.91 -15.53
C THR A 64 15.69 8.47 -15.53
#